data_71caa007e6e611d459b47d96db1a57d8
#
_entry.id   71caa007e6e611d459b47d96db1a57d8
#
_cell.length_a   1.000
_cell.length_b   1.000
_cell.length_c   1.000
_cell.angle_alpha   90.00
_cell.angle_beta   90.00
_cell.angle_gamma   90.00
#
_symmetry.space_group_name_H-M   'P 1'
#
loop_
_entity.id
_entity.type
_entity.pdbx_description
1 polymer ?
#
loop_
_entity_poly.entity_id
_entity_poly.type
_entity_poly.pdbx_seq_one_letter_code
_entity_poly.pdbx_strand_id
1 'polypeptide(L)'
;YHTKPALASVSSQYQANVPQYFLNIDRDKVQLMGIPLNNVFTSLGYYMGAAYVNDFVEFGRIYQVKLGARDRAQRIIDDVLKLSVQNVSGEMVPFSAFMRVEEQLGMDQINRYNMYSTASVTCNVAPGSSSGEAIQQMEALFKEQLGDEFGYEWTSVAYQETQAGTTTTVVFVMALLVAFLVLAAQYESWTSPVAAVIGLPVALLGAMIGCLIMGTPVSIYTQIGII
;
A
#
# COMPACT_ATOMS: atom_id res chain seq x y z
N TYR A 1 -15.40 14.51 -1.46
CA TYR A 1 -16.22 13.29 -1.43
C TYR A 1 -17.57 13.44 -2.13
N HIS A 2 -18.27 14.54 -1.90
CA HIS A 2 -19.65 14.72 -2.38
C HIS A 2 -19.80 15.07 -3.87
N THR A 3 -18.72 15.31 -4.58
CA THR A 3 -18.76 15.79 -5.97
C THR A 3 -18.54 14.72 -7.04
N LYS A 4 -18.14 13.50 -6.66
CA LYS A 4 -17.81 12.43 -7.62
C LYS A 4 -18.56 11.14 -7.28
N PRO A 5 -19.63 10.82 -8.01
CA PRO A 5 -20.56 9.75 -7.63
C PRO A 5 -19.99 8.34 -7.73
N ALA A 6 -18.92 8.11 -8.51
CA ALA A 6 -18.32 6.78 -8.64
C ALA A 6 -17.38 6.41 -7.48
N LEU A 7 -17.06 7.35 -6.57
CA LEU A 7 -16.14 7.13 -5.45
C LEU A 7 -16.91 6.98 -4.14
N ALA A 8 -16.88 5.78 -3.54
CA ALA A 8 -17.55 5.51 -2.26
C ALA A 8 -16.72 5.99 -1.08
N SER A 9 -15.43 5.63 -1.06
CA SER A 9 -14.49 6.04 -0.03
C SER A 9 -13.08 6.15 -0.59
N VAL A 10 -12.36 7.15 -0.12
CA VAL A 10 -10.95 7.35 -0.44
C VAL A 10 -10.19 7.40 0.87
N SER A 11 -9.18 6.59 1.02
CA SER A 11 -8.35 6.49 2.22
C SER A 11 -6.87 6.47 1.86
N SER A 12 -6.06 7.01 2.74
CA SER A 12 -4.60 6.92 2.66
C SER A 12 -4.04 6.50 4.00
N GLN A 13 -3.03 5.65 3.96
CA GLN A 13 -2.28 5.28 5.16
C GLN A 13 -1.21 6.32 5.52
N TYR A 14 -1.00 7.31 4.64
CA TYR A 14 -0.05 8.37 4.89
C TYR A 14 -0.57 9.33 5.94
N GLN A 15 0.20 9.48 7.02
CA GLN A 15 -0.07 10.41 8.11
C GLN A 15 1.14 11.32 8.31
N ALA A 16 0.93 12.61 8.05
CA ALA A 16 1.99 13.62 8.16
C ALA A 16 2.13 14.18 9.58
N ASN A 17 1.06 14.13 10.37
CA ASN A 17 0.95 14.81 11.66
C ASN A 17 0.76 13.80 12.81
N VAL A 18 1.67 12.83 12.90
CA VAL A 18 1.66 11.89 14.03
C VAL A 18 2.47 12.51 15.17
N PRO A 19 1.92 12.59 16.38
CA PRO A 19 2.68 13.06 17.54
C PRO A 19 3.86 12.11 17.81
N GLN A 20 5.06 12.67 17.88
CA GLN A 20 6.29 11.94 18.10
C GLN A 20 7.11 12.63 19.17
N TYR A 21 7.90 11.85 19.90
CA TYR A 21 8.89 12.38 20.82
C TYR A 21 10.26 12.38 20.17
N PHE A 22 10.84 13.55 20.04
CA PHE A 22 12.20 13.73 19.55
C PHE A 22 13.17 13.78 20.73
N LEU A 23 14.12 12.85 20.75
CA LEU A 23 15.18 12.82 21.75
C LEU A 23 16.35 13.67 21.27
N ASN A 24 16.41 14.90 21.72
CA ASN A 24 17.48 15.82 21.37
C ASN A 24 18.69 15.56 22.26
N ILE A 25 19.71 14.89 21.70
CA ILE A 25 20.94 14.50 22.39
C ILE A 25 22.03 15.52 22.07
N ASP A 26 22.54 16.20 23.09
CA ASP A 26 23.67 17.10 23.01
C ASP A 26 24.97 16.26 22.91
N ARG A 27 25.41 16.04 21.67
CA ARG A 27 26.58 15.18 21.39
C ARG A 27 27.88 15.75 21.94
N ASP A 28 27.99 17.06 22.03
CA ASP A 28 29.19 17.73 22.57
C ASP A 28 29.30 17.47 24.06
N LYS A 29 28.19 17.57 24.80
CA LYS A 29 28.15 17.20 26.22
C LYS A 29 28.43 15.72 26.45
N VAL A 30 27.86 14.83 25.64
CA VAL A 30 28.12 13.39 25.73
C VAL A 30 29.62 13.11 25.60
N GLN A 31 30.29 13.76 24.65
CA GLN A 31 31.72 13.63 24.43
C GLN A 31 32.54 14.22 25.58
N LEU A 32 32.19 15.41 26.06
CA LEU A 32 32.87 16.07 27.20
C LEU A 32 32.75 15.25 28.49
N MET A 33 31.62 14.54 28.70
CA MET A 33 31.41 13.68 29.85
C MET A 33 32.08 12.27 29.69
N GLY A 34 32.76 12.05 28.57
CA GLY A 34 33.43 10.80 28.28
C GLY A 34 32.46 9.63 28.08
N ILE A 35 31.26 9.87 27.56
CA ILE A 35 30.25 8.83 27.35
C ILE A 35 30.36 8.32 25.92
N PRO A 36 30.57 7.02 25.69
CA PRO A 36 30.50 6.45 24.35
C PRO A 36 29.08 6.58 23.78
N LEU A 37 28.92 7.25 22.66
CA LEU A 37 27.61 7.52 22.05
C LEU A 37 26.82 6.22 21.75
N ASN A 38 27.55 5.16 21.41
CA ASN A 38 26.96 3.83 21.20
C ASN A 38 26.27 3.30 22.45
N ASN A 39 26.84 3.53 23.65
CA ASN A 39 26.23 3.11 24.90
C ASN A 39 24.90 3.82 25.16
N VAL A 40 24.80 5.11 24.78
CA VAL A 40 23.55 5.88 24.89
C VAL A 40 22.47 5.23 24.04
N PHE A 41 22.74 4.98 22.77
CA PHE A 41 21.75 4.38 21.86
C PHE A 41 21.40 2.94 22.24
N THR A 42 22.38 2.16 22.68
CA THR A 42 22.16 0.79 23.12
C THR A 42 21.24 0.76 24.36
N SER A 43 21.51 1.61 25.35
CA SER A 43 20.69 1.71 26.55
C SER A 43 19.25 2.16 26.24
N LEU A 44 19.09 3.15 25.36
CA LEU A 44 17.77 3.57 24.86
C LEU A 44 17.04 2.44 24.14
N GLY A 45 17.76 1.72 23.28
CA GLY A 45 17.21 0.58 22.54
C GLY A 45 16.72 -0.54 23.48
N TYR A 46 17.45 -0.85 24.54
CA TYR A 46 17.05 -1.86 25.52
C TYR A 46 15.86 -1.40 26.37
N TYR A 47 15.85 -0.13 26.73
CA TYR A 47 14.76 0.42 27.53
C TYR A 47 13.47 0.63 26.72
N MET A 48 13.55 1.31 25.58
CA MET A 48 12.38 1.65 24.75
C MET A 48 11.92 0.47 23.89
N GLY A 49 12.87 -0.38 23.48
CA GLY A 49 12.64 -1.53 22.63
C GLY A 49 12.71 -2.86 23.38
N ALA A 50 13.32 -3.82 22.75
CA ALA A 50 13.75 -5.07 23.35
C ALA A 50 15.03 -5.52 22.66
N ALA A 51 16.03 -5.92 23.45
CA ALA A 51 17.22 -6.55 22.94
C ALA A 51 16.92 -7.99 22.52
N TYR A 52 17.22 -8.32 21.30
CA TYR A 52 17.28 -9.71 20.87
C TYR A 52 18.53 -10.35 21.51
N VAL A 53 18.32 -11.46 22.22
CA VAL A 53 19.40 -12.18 22.94
C VAL A 53 19.80 -13.42 22.16
N ASN A 54 18.81 -14.28 21.85
CA ASN A 54 19.03 -15.54 21.14
C ASN A 54 17.71 -16.17 20.71
N ASP A 55 17.81 -17.24 19.93
CA ASP A 55 16.68 -18.11 19.59
C ASP A 55 16.85 -19.47 20.28
N PHE A 56 15.72 -20.10 20.59
CA PHE A 56 15.69 -21.52 20.98
C PHE A 56 14.61 -22.26 20.23
N VAL A 57 14.79 -23.54 20.03
CA VAL A 57 13.85 -24.41 19.33
C VAL A 57 13.13 -25.29 20.36
N GLU A 58 11.81 -25.21 20.39
CA GLU A 58 10.97 -26.07 21.21
C GLU A 58 9.73 -26.47 20.41
N PHE A 59 9.32 -27.73 20.52
CA PHE A 59 8.19 -28.32 19.76
C PHE A 59 8.26 -28.06 18.23
N GLY A 60 9.47 -28.05 17.66
CA GLY A 60 9.67 -27.79 16.22
C GLY A 60 9.42 -26.34 15.76
N ARG A 61 9.35 -25.40 16.70
CA ARG A 61 9.20 -23.95 16.42
C ARG A 61 10.38 -23.19 17.00
N ILE A 62 10.77 -22.11 16.30
CA ILE A 62 11.80 -21.19 16.75
C ILE A 62 11.16 -20.09 17.59
N TYR A 63 11.64 -19.91 18.80
CA TYR A 63 11.22 -18.87 19.73
C TYR A 63 12.36 -17.89 19.96
N GLN A 64 12.04 -16.60 19.86
CA GLN A 64 13.01 -15.53 20.10
C GLN A 64 13.02 -15.14 21.58
N VAL A 65 14.21 -15.13 22.17
CA VAL A 65 14.45 -14.58 23.50
C VAL A 65 14.72 -13.08 23.35
N LYS A 66 13.84 -12.26 23.91
CA LYS A 66 13.99 -10.80 23.91
C LYS A 66 14.01 -10.29 25.35
N LEU A 67 15.04 -9.50 25.66
CA LEU A 67 15.17 -8.80 26.93
C LEU A 67 14.66 -7.36 26.78
N GLY A 68 13.75 -6.95 27.62
CA GLY A 68 13.23 -5.58 27.63
C GLY A 68 12.86 -5.13 29.03
N ALA A 69 12.70 -3.83 29.23
CA ALA A 69 12.24 -3.32 30.50
C ALA A 69 10.80 -3.78 30.77
N ARG A 70 10.50 -4.04 32.04
CA ARG A 70 9.17 -4.44 32.50
C ARG A 70 8.15 -3.31 32.24
N ASP A 71 6.91 -3.66 31.96
CA ASP A 71 5.78 -2.73 31.77
C ASP A 71 5.92 -1.71 30.62
N ARG A 72 6.01 -2.24 29.39
CA ARG A 72 6.04 -1.43 28.16
C ARG A 72 4.88 -0.40 28.05
N ALA A 73 3.72 -0.72 28.57
CA ALA A 73 2.53 0.12 28.49
C ALA A 73 2.56 1.33 29.42
N GLN A 74 3.42 1.34 30.43
CA GLN A 74 3.51 2.39 31.45
C GLN A 74 4.77 3.24 31.36
N ARG A 75 5.55 3.10 30.27
CA ARG A 75 6.76 3.90 30.10
C ARG A 75 6.38 5.34 29.79
N ILE A 76 6.48 6.16 30.82
CA ILE A 76 6.34 7.61 30.67
C ILE A 76 7.67 8.12 30.11
N ILE A 77 7.62 9.00 29.15
CA ILE A 77 8.80 9.60 28.51
C ILE A 77 9.74 10.23 29.53
N ASP A 78 9.20 10.75 30.64
CA ASP A 78 9.98 11.32 31.74
C ASP A 78 10.89 10.29 32.43
N ASP A 79 10.56 8.99 32.38
CA ASP A 79 11.39 7.94 32.97
C ASP A 79 12.64 7.67 32.13
N VAL A 80 12.61 8.01 30.82
CA VAL A 80 13.79 7.93 29.96
C VAL A 80 14.89 8.86 30.44
N LEU A 81 14.53 10.06 30.91
CA LEU A 81 15.49 11.06 31.43
C LEU A 81 16.13 10.63 32.77
N LYS A 82 15.51 9.71 33.51
CA LYS A 82 16.03 9.14 34.76
C LYS A 82 17.01 7.99 34.55
N LEU A 83 17.05 7.43 33.33
CA LEU A 83 18.02 6.40 32.98
C LEU A 83 19.44 6.96 33.07
N SER A 84 20.40 6.07 33.35
CA SER A 84 21.81 6.45 33.42
C SER A 84 22.61 5.55 32.50
N VAL A 85 23.70 6.12 31.97
CA VAL A 85 24.69 5.44 31.16
C VAL A 85 26.08 5.59 31.78
N GLN A 86 26.90 4.56 31.68
CA GLN A 86 28.24 4.57 32.24
C GLN A 86 29.21 5.30 31.30
N ASN A 87 30.00 6.23 31.85
CA ASN A 87 31.10 6.87 31.16
C ASN A 87 32.36 6.00 31.15
N VAL A 88 33.43 6.44 30.49
CA VAL A 88 34.71 5.71 30.42
C VAL A 88 35.42 5.61 31.77
N SER A 89 35.09 6.45 32.74
CA SER A 89 35.62 6.44 34.10
C SER A 89 34.85 5.50 35.03
N GLY A 90 33.75 4.87 34.56
CA GLY A 90 32.92 3.97 35.35
C GLY A 90 31.78 4.68 36.11
N GLU A 91 31.64 5.99 35.98
CA GLU A 91 30.58 6.74 36.66
C GLU A 91 29.26 6.67 35.89
N MET A 92 28.13 6.65 36.62
CA MET A 92 26.79 6.62 36.04
C MET A 92 26.28 8.05 35.83
N VAL A 93 26.07 8.46 34.58
CA VAL A 93 25.58 9.78 34.19
C VAL A 93 24.13 9.68 33.75
N PRO A 94 23.21 10.46 34.36
CA PRO A 94 21.81 10.43 33.97
C PRO A 94 21.59 11.06 32.60
N PHE A 95 20.62 10.55 31.84
CA PHE A 95 20.30 11.06 30.48
C PHE A 95 19.84 12.52 30.51
N SER A 96 19.20 12.97 31.59
CA SER A 96 18.81 14.39 31.79
C SER A 96 19.97 15.38 31.73
N ALA A 97 21.22 14.91 31.93
CA ALA A 97 22.40 15.79 31.87
C ALA A 97 22.74 16.24 30.45
N PHE A 98 22.45 15.41 29.44
CA PHE A 98 22.83 15.65 28.05
C PHE A 98 21.70 15.44 27.03
N MET A 99 20.47 15.08 27.47
CA MET A 99 19.34 14.81 26.57
C MET A 99 18.11 15.62 27.01
N ARG A 100 17.34 16.06 26.01
CA ARG A 100 16.02 16.67 26.19
C ARG A 100 15.01 15.93 25.33
N VAL A 101 13.76 15.91 25.81
CA VAL A 101 12.64 15.36 25.07
C VAL A 101 11.78 16.50 24.58
N GLU A 102 11.50 16.49 23.29
CA GLU A 102 10.69 17.50 22.62
C GLU A 102 9.51 16.78 21.91
N GLU A 103 8.33 17.31 22.06
CA GLU A 103 7.17 16.83 21.30
C GLU A 103 7.17 17.51 19.93
N GLN A 104 7.09 16.72 18.87
CA GLN A 104 6.95 17.21 17.51
C GLN A 104 5.94 16.41 16.73
N LEU A 105 5.39 17.03 15.68
CA LEU A 105 4.59 16.35 14.68
C LEU A 105 5.51 15.88 13.57
N GLY A 106 5.39 14.64 13.20
CA GLY A 106 6.21 14.05 12.14
C GLY A 106 5.45 13.02 11.33
N MET A 107 6.08 12.57 10.26
CA MET A 107 5.56 11.48 9.46
C MET A 107 5.83 10.15 10.17
N ASP A 108 4.81 9.30 10.25
CA ASP A 108 4.95 7.96 10.83
C ASP A 108 5.82 7.07 9.93
N GLN A 109 5.55 7.11 8.63
CA GLN A 109 6.21 6.27 7.65
C GLN A 109 6.39 7.01 6.33
N ILE A 110 7.57 6.86 5.73
CA ILE A 110 7.87 7.34 4.38
C ILE A 110 8.01 6.13 3.47
N ASN A 111 7.00 5.89 2.65
CA ASN A 111 7.03 4.85 1.63
C ASN A 111 7.70 5.36 0.36
N ARG A 112 8.42 4.47 -0.33
CA ARG A 112 9.01 4.76 -1.64
C ARG A 112 8.55 3.74 -2.66
N TYR A 113 8.21 4.25 -3.83
CA TYR A 113 7.89 3.45 -5.00
C TYR A 113 8.74 3.94 -6.16
N ASN A 114 9.42 3.06 -6.86
CA ASN A 114 10.39 3.41 -7.92
C ASN A 114 11.38 4.51 -7.49
N MET A 115 11.90 4.45 -6.25
CA MET A 115 12.84 5.42 -5.65
C MET A 115 12.23 6.78 -5.27
N TYR A 116 11.00 7.08 -5.65
CA TYR A 116 10.29 8.31 -5.28
C TYR A 116 9.52 8.13 -3.97
N SER A 117 9.47 9.17 -3.16
CA SER A 117 8.62 9.20 -1.96
C SER A 117 7.15 9.25 -2.39
N THR A 118 6.34 8.34 -1.86
CA THR A 118 4.95 8.16 -2.29
C THR A 118 3.98 8.08 -1.13
N ALA A 119 2.76 8.53 -1.39
CA ALA A 119 1.61 8.27 -0.54
C ALA A 119 0.64 7.33 -1.28
N SER A 120 0.34 6.19 -0.68
CA SER A 120 -0.64 5.25 -1.23
C SER A 120 -2.05 5.76 -0.95
N VAL A 121 -2.85 5.85 -2.00
CA VAL A 121 -4.27 6.22 -1.92
C VAL A 121 -5.10 5.05 -2.40
N THR A 122 -5.99 4.56 -1.55
CA THR A 122 -6.93 3.48 -1.87
C THR A 122 -8.33 4.05 -2.01
N CYS A 123 -8.97 3.71 -3.11
CA CYS A 123 -10.35 4.12 -3.41
C CYS A 123 -11.24 2.89 -3.54
N ASN A 124 -12.42 2.94 -2.92
CA ASN A 124 -13.49 1.97 -3.15
C ASN A 124 -14.52 2.55 -4.11
N VAL A 125 -14.95 1.73 -5.04
CA VAL A 125 -15.96 2.11 -6.06
C VAL A 125 -17.34 2.17 -5.41
N ALA A 126 -18.12 3.17 -5.77
CA ALA A 126 -19.50 3.30 -5.29
C ALA A 126 -20.42 2.20 -5.89
N PRO A 127 -21.41 1.71 -5.12
CA PRO A 127 -22.38 0.77 -5.65
C PRO A 127 -23.06 1.29 -6.91
N GLY A 128 -23.08 0.47 -7.98
CA GLY A 128 -23.66 0.83 -9.26
C GLY A 128 -22.72 1.55 -10.24
N SER A 129 -21.51 1.92 -9.83
CA SER A 129 -20.49 2.48 -10.72
C SER A 129 -19.46 1.44 -11.15
N SER A 130 -18.80 1.67 -12.29
CA SER A 130 -17.73 0.79 -12.76
C SER A 130 -16.37 1.22 -12.21
N SER A 131 -15.44 0.26 -12.15
CA SER A 131 -14.05 0.55 -11.79
C SER A 131 -13.36 1.52 -12.75
N GLY A 132 -13.62 1.38 -14.05
CA GLY A 132 -13.09 2.29 -15.07
C GLY A 132 -13.57 3.73 -14.89
N GLU A 133 -14.84 3.92 -14.51
CA GLU A 133 -15.39 5.25 -14.21
C GLU A 133 -14.76 5.84 -12.94
N ALA A 134 -14.54 5.03 -11.92
CA ALA A 134 -13.83 5.45 -10.71
C ALA A 134 -12.37 5.86 -11.01
N ILE A 135 -11.67 5.12 -11.87
CA ILE A 135 -10.31 5.45 -12.32
C ILE A 135 -10.30 6.81 -13.01
N GLN A 136 -11.19 7.04 -13.98
CA GLN A 136 -11.28 8.32 -14.69
C GLN A 136 -11.60 9.50 -13.76
N GLN A 137 -12.50 9.29 -12.78
CA GLN A 137 -12.83 10.32 -11.81
C GLN A 137 -11.67 10.64 -10.87
N MET A 138 -10.88 9.61 -10.47
CA MET A 138 -9.67 9.81 -9.68
C MET A 138 -8.59 10.56 -10.45
N GLU A 139 -8.38 10.24 -11.73
CA GLU A 139 -7.42 10.96 -12.58
C GLU A 139 -7.84 12.44 -12.77
N ALA A 140 -9.12 12.67 -12.98
CA ALA A 140 -9.64 14.04 -13.08
C ALA A 140 -9.43 14.83 -11.79
N LEU A 141 -9.71 14.22 -10.63
CA LEU A 141 -9.45 14.83 -9.32
C LEU A 141 -7.97 15.12 -9.09
N PHE A 142 -7.11 14.17 -9.46
CA PHE A 142 -5.66 14.34 -9.32
C PHE A 142 -5.18 15.57 -10.11
N LYS A 143 -5.57 15.67 -11.38
CA LYS A 143 -5.21 16.80 -12.23
C LYS A 143 -5.78 18.13 -11.74
N GLU A 144 -7.01 18.11 -11.22
CA GLU A 144 -7.69 19.31 -10.71
C GLU A 144 -7.05 19.83 -9.41
N GLN A 145 -6.64 18.93 -8.49
CA GLN A 145 -6.23 19.29 -7.13
C GLN A 145 -4.71 19.39 -6.97
N LEU A 146 -3.94 18.55 -7.65
CA LEU A 146 -2.49 18.43 -7.47
C LEU A 146 -1.68 18.96 -8.66
N GLY A 147 -2.31 19.11 -9.82
CA GLY A 147 -1.67 19.65 -11.03
C GLY A 147 -0.47 18.81 -11.48
N ASP A 148 0.52 19.49 -12.08
CA ASP A 148 1.71 18.83 -12.65
C ASP A 148 2.89 18.70 -11.66
N GLU A 149 2.71 19.13 -10.40
CA GLU A 149 3.77 19.04 -9.38
C GLU A 149 3.97 17.62 -8.85
N PHE A 150 2.95 16.79 -8.96
CA PHE A 150 2.95 15.41 -8.50
C PHE A 150 2.71 14.46 -9.65
N GLY A 151 3.41 13.31 -9.63
CA GLY A 151 3.11 12.18 -10.50
C GLY A 151 2.22 11.17 -9.80
N TYR A 152 1.49 10.36 -10.57
CA TYR A 152 0.77 9.20 -10.04
C TYR A 152 1.04 7.97 -10.90
N GLU A 153 0.96 6.82 -10.28
CA GLU A 153 0.98 5.52 -10.95
C GLU A 153 -0.11 4.62 -10.38
N TRP A 154 -0.79 3.92 -11.27
CA TRP A 154 -1.74 2.89 -10.89
C TRP A 154 -1.00 1.62 -10.47
N THR A 155 -1.47 0.97 -9.42
CA THR A 155 -0.91 -0.28 -8.93
C THR A 155 -1.99 -1.34 -8.77
N SER A 156 -1.57 -2.61 -8.58
CA SER A 156 -2.48 -3.72 -8.31
C SER A 156 -3.53 -3.91 -9.43
N VAL A 157 -4.79 -4.09 -9.09
CA VAL A 157 -5.90 -4.34 -10.03
C VAL A 157 -6.15 -3.16 -10.96
N ALA A 158 -6.05 -1.92 -10.46
CA ALA A 158 -6.23 -0.73 -11.30
C ALA A 158 -5.18 -0.62 -12.42
N TYR A 159 -3.93 -0.99 -12.13
CA TYR A 159 -2.90 -1.08 -13.17
C TYR A 159 -3.24 -2.11 -14.24
N GLN A 160 -3.70 -3.29 -13.83
CA GLN A 160 -4.10 -4.33 -14.77
C GLN A 160 -5.28 -3.87 -15.64
N GLU A 161 -6.23 -3.14 -15.06
CA GLU A 161 -7.39 -2.61 -15.76
C GLU A 161 -7.01 -1.55 -16.79
N THR A 162 -6.10 -0.64 -16.46
CA THR A 162 -5.63 0.38 -17.40
C THR A 162 -4.82 -0.22 -18.55
N GLN A 163 -4.07 -1.31 -18.29
CA GLN A 163 -3.31 -2.01 -19.32
C GLN A 163 -4.16 -2.91 -20.21
N ALA A 164 -5.25 -3.47 -19.68
CA ALA A 164 -6.07 -4.45 -20.40
C ALA A 164 -6.88 -3.84 -21.56
N GLY A 165 -7.20 -2.53 -21.51
CA GLY A 165 -8.18 -1.93 -22.40
C GLY A 165 -7.91 -2.09 -23.89
N THR A 166 -6.67 -1.90 -24.35
CA THR A 166 -6.31 -2.05 -25.79
C THR A 166 -5.94 -3.49 -26.16
N THR A 167 -5.27 -4.19 -25.27
CA THR A 167 -4.82 -5.58 -25.51
C THR A 167 -6.00 -6.55 -25.60
N THR A 168 -7.02 -6.37 -24.75
CA THR A 168 -8.20 -7.23 -24.72
C THR A 168 -8.96 -7.19 -26.06
N THR A 169 -9.12 -6.03 -26.67
CA THR A 169 -9.80 -5.90 -27.95
C THR A 169 -9.06 -6.64 -29.08
N VAL A 170 -7.73 -6.52 -29.14
CA VAL A 170 -6.91 -7.21 -30.15
C VAL A 170 -6.98 -8.74 -29.95
N VAL A 171 -6.85 -9.21 -28.72
CA VAL A 171 -6.95 -10.64 -28.38
C VAL A 171 -8.33 -11.19 -28.74
N PHE A 172 -9.41 -10.44 -28.47
CA PHE A 172 -10.76 -10.86 -28.80
C PHE A 172 -10.97 -11.00 -30.30
N VAL A 173 -10.53 -10.03 -31.11
CA VAL A 173 -10.61 -10.08 -32.57
C VAL A 173 -9.82 -11.27 -33.13
N MET A 174 -8.60 -11.49 -32.61
CA MET A 174 -7.77 -12.62 -33.02
C MET A 174 -8.39 -13.97 -32.63
N ALA A 175 -8.98 -14.09 -31.44
CA ALA A 175 -9.67 -15.30 -30.98
C ALA A 175 -10.87 -15.61 -31.88
N LEU A 176 -11.67 -14.58 -32.22
CA LEU A 176 -12.79 -14.72 -33.14
C LEU A 176 -12.36 -15.19 -34.53
N LEU A 177 -11.26 -14.63 -35.06
CA LEU A 177 -10.69 -15.01 -36.34
C LEU A 177 -10.22 -16.47 -36.33
N VAL A 178 -9.49 -16.87 -35.27
CA VAL A 178 -9.02 -18.25 -35.14
C VAL A 178 -10.21 -19.22 -35.01
N ALA A 179 -11.21 -18.90 -34.20
CA ALA A 179 -12.42 -19.71 -34.07
C ALA A 179 -13.16 -19.84 -35.41
N PHE A 180 -13.29 -18.75 -36.18
CA PHE A 180 -13.85 -18.78 -37.52
C PHE A 180 -13.10 -19.69 -38.45
N LEU A 181 -11.78 -19.62 -38.48
CA LEU A 181 -10.92 -20.47 -39.35
C LEU A 181 -11.03 -21.95 -38.96
N VAL A 182 -11.05 -22.27 -37.67
CA VAL A 182 -11.26 -23.64 -37.19
C VAL A 182 -12.62 -24.18 -37.61
N LEU A 183 -13.68 -23.40 -37.46
CA LEU A 183 -15.01 -23.78 -37.90
C LEU A 183 -15.06 -23.93 -39.45
N ALA A 184 -14.42 -23.04 -40.20
CA ALA A 184 -14.35 -23.16 -41.66
C ALA A 184 -13.66 -24.44 -42.11
N ALA A 185 -12.57 -24.82 -41.42
CA ALA A 185 -11.87 -26.10 -41.71
C ALA A 185 -12.72 -27.31 -41.32
N GLN A 186 -13.47 -27.23 -40.18
CA GLN A 186 -14.29 -28.34 -39.73
C GLN A 186 -15.51 -28.58 -40.60
N TYR A 187 -16.13 -27.53 -41.11
CA TYR A 187 -17.34 -27.61 -41.96
C TYR A 187 -17.00 -27.65 -43.47
N GLU A 188 -15.73 -27.64 -43.83
CA GLU A 188 -15.29 -27.57 -45.23
C GLU A 188 -16.03 -26.51 -46.07
N SER A 189 -16.45 -25.41 -45.44
CA SER A 189 -17.27 -24.35 -46.00
C SER A 189 -16.97 -23.01 -45.39
N TRP A 190 -16.94 -21.95 -46.18
CA TRP A 190 -16.77 -20.59 -45.71
C TRP A 190 -18.07 -19.95 -45.25
N THR A 191 -19.23 -20.48 -45.68
CA THR A 191 -20.55 -19.90 -45.36
C THR A 191 -21.14 -20.43 -44.06
N SER A 192 -20.88 -21.69 -43.70
CA SER A 192 -21.41 -22.30 -42.49
C SER A 192 -20.91 -21.63 -41.19
N PRO A 193 -19.61 -21.27 -41.06
CA PRO A 193 -19.13 -20.55 -39.88
C PRO A 193 -19.73 -19.17 -39.71
N VAL A 194 -20.11 -18.49 -40.79
CA VAL A 194 -20.76 -17.17 -40.73
C VAL A 194 -22.07 -17.26 -39.95
N ALA A 195 -22.85 -18.31 -40.14
CA ALA A 195 -24.11 -18.52 -39.40
C ALA A 195 -23.87 -18.68 -37.88
N ALA A 196 -22.78 -19.37 -37.48
CA ALA A 196 -22.42 -19.52 -36.08
C ALA A 196 -21.94 -18.18 -35.49
N VAL A 197 -21.13 -17.42 -36.23
CA VAL A 197 -20.60 -16.11 -35.79
C VAL A 197 -21.72 -15.06 -35.65
N ILE A 198 -22.76 -15.10 -36.52
CA ILE A 198 -23.92 -14.19 -36.39
C ILE A 198 -24.70 -14.43 -35.08
N GLY A 199 -24.62 -15.63 -34.49
CA GLY A 199 -25.22 -15.90 -33.18
C GLY A 199 -24.52 -15.21 -32.00
N LEU A 200 -23.24 -14.88 -32.12
CA LEU A 200 -22.46 -14.24 -31.04
C LEU A 200 -23.00 -12.86 -30.61
N PRO A 201 -23.32 -11.93 -31.52
CA PRO A 201 -23.92 -10.65 -31.12
C PRO A 201 -25.23 -10.80 -30.34
N VAL A 202 -26.02 -11.83 -30.62
CA VAL A 202 -27.26 -12.11 -29.90
C VAL A 202 -26.96 -12.60 -28.49
N ALA A 203 -25.96 -13.46 -28.31
CA ALA A 203 -25.50 -13.91 -27.01
C ALA A 203 -24.94 -12.77 -26.17
N LEU A 204 -24.12 -11.91 -26.78
CA LEU A 204 -23.58 -10.67 -26.15
C LEU A 204 -24.72 -9.76 -25.70
N LEU A 205 -25.72 -9.55 -26.55
CA LEU A 205 -26.87 -8.72 -26.24
C LEU A 205 -27.69 -9.31 -25.07
N GLY A 206 -27.85 -10.62 -25.02
CA GLY A 206 -28.46 -11.32 -23.89
C GLY A 206 -27.69 -11.14 -22.59
N ALA A 207 -26.36 -11.25 -22.62
CA ALA A 207 -25.50 -11.01 -21.46
C ALA A 207 -25.60 -9.57 -20.96
N MET A 208 -25.57 -8.59 -21.86
CA MET A 208 -25.71 -7.16 -21.52
C MET A 208 -27.09 -6.85 -20.92
N ILE A 209 -28.16 -7.40 -21.47
CA ILE A 209 -29.51 -7.26 -20.90
C ILE A 209 -29.56 -7.91 -19.50
N GLY A 210 -28.95 -9.07 -19.31
CA GLY A 210 -28.84 -9.72 -18.00
C GLY A 210 -28.14 -8.83 -16.96
N CYS A 211 -27.00 -8.23 -17.31
CA CYS A 211 -26.30 -7.28 -16.43
C CYS A 211 -27.19 -6.06 -16.09
N LEU A 212 -27.94 -5.57 -17.06
CA LEU A 212 -28.81 -4.42 -16.88
C LEU A 212 -29.99 -4.72 -15.94
N ILE A 213 -30.61 -5.92 -16.08
CA ILE A 213 -31.68 -6.38 -15.18
C ILE A 213 -31.17 -6.60 -13.76
N MET A 214 -29.95 -7.14 -13.61
CA MET A 214 -29.32 -7.41 -12.32
C MET A 214 -28.72 -6.14 -11.69
N GLY A 215 -28.68 -5.01 -12.39
CA GLY A 215 -28.06 -3.77 -11.91
C GLY A 215 -26.55 -3.88 -11.68
N THR A 216 -25.88 -4.82 -12.37
CA THR A 216 -24.44 -5.01 -12.24
C THR A 216 -23.68 -4.17 -13.28
N PRO A 217 -22.67 -3.38 -12.88
CA PRO A 217 -21.90 -2.58 -13.82
C PRO A 217 -21.05 -3.49 -14.73
N VAL A 218 -20.84 -3.04 -15.97
CA VAL A 218 -19.92 -3.71 -16.89
C VAL A 218 -18.49 -3.50 -16.42
N SER A 219 -17.89 -4.55 -15.89
CA SER A 219 -16.51 -4.57 -15.39
C SER A 219 -15.64 -5.53 -16.19
N ILE A 220 -14.34 -5.59 -15.88
CA ILE A 220 -13.43 -6.61 -16.46
C ILE A 220 -13.96 -8.02 -16.24
N TYR A 221 -14.58 -8.31 -15.08
CA TYR A 221 -15.16 -9.62 -14.80
C TYR A 221 -16.31 -9.98 -15.75
N THR A 222 -17.15 -8.99 -16.11
CA THR A 222 -18.18 -9.18 -17.13
C THR A 222 -17.57 -9.45 -18.50
N GLN A 223 -16.50 -8.75 -18.87
CA GLN A 223 -15.80 -8.96 -20.14
C GLN A 223 -15.15 -10.34 -20.22
N ILE A 224 -14.53 -10.82 -19.14
CA ILE A 224 -13.96 -12.18 -19.07
C ILE A 224 -15.07 -13.25 -19.16
N GLY A 225 -16.23 -13.01 -18.54
CA GLY A 225 -17.37 -13.93 -18.59
C GLY A 225 -18.05 -14.01 -19.97
N ILE A 226 -17.80 -13.05 -20.85
CA ILE A 226 -18.31 -13.01 -22.23
C ILE A 226 -17.41 -13.78 -23.21
N ILE A 227 -16.11 -13.90 -22.90
CA ILE A 227 -15.11 -14.67 -23.68
C ILE A 227 -15.29 -16.16 -23.46
#